data_dcb0b7b41931eff7cef5695b18559bb9
#
_entry.id   dcb0b7b41931eff7cef5695b18559bb9
#
_cell.length_a   1.000
_cell.length_b   1.000
_cell.length_c   1.000
_cell.angle_alpha   90.00
_cell.angle_beta   90.00
_cell.angle_gamma   90.00
#
_symmetry.space_group_name_H-M   'P 1'
#
loop_
_entity.id
_entity.type
_entity.pdbx_description
1 polymer ?
#
loop_
_entity_poly.entity_id
_entity_poly.type
_entity_poly.pdbx_seq_one_letter_code
_entity_poly.pdbx_strand_id
1 'polypeptide(L)'
;MKVMTILGTRPEIIRLSLIIKKLDKYCKHTLVHTGQNYDNSLNEIFFKDLELRQPDFYLGVKGDTFAEQIGKILIEAEKIINKIKPDKMLILGDTNSGLVSIIARRLGISIFHMEAGNRCFDDRVPEEVNRKIIDHSSNFLLPYTQNSKNNLLREGVEINRIYVTGNPIYEVINTYKEKIKKSVILESLNIKPRKYFLVTMHREENVDQEIRLSNILKALDLLQKKYNHPIICSLHPRTKSKMQKFKLHIENKE
;
A
#
# COMPACT_ATOMS: atom_id res chain seq x y z
N MET A 1 -20.86 -15.97 -7.64
CA MET A 1 -20.18 -15.64 -6.39
C MET A 1 -19.94 -14.13 -6.35
N LYS A 2 -20.30 -13.48 -5.25
CA LYS A 2 -20.04 -12.06 -5.00
C LYS A 2 -18.74 -11.92 -4.24
N VAL A 3 -17.80 -11.14 -4.76
CA VAL A 3 -16.51 -10.88 -4.12
C VAL A 3 -16.38 -9.39 -3.88
N MET A 4 -15.96 -8.99 -2.69
CA MET A 4 -15.63 -7.60 -2.37
C MET A 4 -14.11 -7.49 -2.15
N THR A 5 -13.49 -6.51 -2.82
CA THR A 5 -12.12 -6.11 -2.55
C THR A 5 -12.13 -4.75 -1.89
N ILE A 6 -11.43 -4.60 -0.78
CA ILE A 6 -11.27 -3.32 -0.10
C ILE A 6 -9.79 -2.90 -0.13
N LEU A 7 -9.53 -1.65 -0.47
CA LEU A 7 -8.20 -1.07 -0.57
C LEU A 7 -8.23 0.43 -0.26
N GLY A 8 -7.08 1.04 0.00
CA GLY A 8 -7.02 2.46 0.34
C GLY A 8 -5.70 3.15 -0.03
N THR A 9 -4.72 2.40 -0.53
CA THR A 9 -3.40 2.94 -0.82
C THR A 9 -2.88 2.54 -2.21
N ARG A 10 -1.93 3.31 -2.72
CA ARG A 10 -1.29 3.04 -4.01
C ARG A 10 -0.65 1.65 -4.12
N PRO A 11 0.11 1.16 -3.12
CA PRO A 11 0.66 -0.19 -3.17
C PRO A 11 -0.39 -1.28 -3.34
N GLU A 12 -1.55 -1.13 -2.70
CA GLU A 12 -2.67 -2.07 -2.85
C GLU A 12 -3.24 -2.02 -4.27
N ILE A 13 -3.46 -0.81 -4.83
CA ILE A 13 -3.96 -0.65 -6.20
C ILE A 13 -3.01 -1.34 -7.20
N ILE A 14 -1.70 -1.08 -7.08
CA ILE A 14 -0.70 -1.65 -7.99
C ILE A 14 -0.65 -3.17 -7.88
N ARG A 15 -0.52 -3.71 -6.66
CA ARG A 15 -0.37 -5.16 -6.44
C ARG A 15 -1.63 -5.94 -6.78
N LEU A 16 -2.81 -5.36 -6.56
CA LEU A 16 -4.09 -6.01 -6.86
C LEU A 16 -4.54 -5.80 -8.31
N SER A 17 -3.87 -4.97 -9.11
CA SER A 17 -4.33 -4.57 -10.43
C SER A 17 -4.74 -5.73 -11.34
N LEU A 18 -3.92 -6.76 -11.47
CA LEU A 18 -4.23 -7.93 -12.30
C LEU A 18 -5.28 -8.85 -11.66
N ILE A 19 -5.31 -8.89 -10.34
CA ILE A 19 -6.30 -9.68 -9.58
C ILE A 19 -7.68 -9.04 -9.70
N ILE A 20 -7.78 -7.70 -9.61
CA ILE A 20 -9.02 -6.95 -9.82
C ILE A 20 -9.58 -7.27 -11.21
N LYS A 21 -8.77 -7.21 -12.28
CA LYS A 21 -9.20 -7.56 -13.63
C LYS A 21 -9.72 -9.01 -13.72
N LYS A 22 -9.08 -9.96 -13.05
CA LYS A 22 -9.53 -11.35 -12.99
C LYS A 22 -10.86 -11.48 -12.22
N LEU A 23 -10.99 -10.82 -11.08
CA LEU A 23 -12.23 -10.83 -10.28
C LEU A 23 -13.39 -10.19 -11.07
N ASP A 24 -13.15 -9.08 -11.75
CA ASP A 24 -14.16 -8.43 -12.60
C ASP A 24 -14.64 -9.36 -13.73
N LYS A 25 -13.75 -10.19 -14.28
CA LYS A 25 -14.08 -11.14 -15.35
C LYS A 25 -14.87 -12.36 -14.87
N TYR A 26 -14.57 -12.89 -13.67
CA TYR A 26 -15.06 -14.20 -13.24
C TYR A 26 -16.05 -14.15 -12.08
N CYS A 27 -16.22 -12.99 -11.42
CA CYS A 27 -17.07 -12.84 -10.24
C CYS A 27 -17.97 -11.60 -10.37
N LYS A 28 -19.04 -11.57 -9.59
CA LYS A 28 -19.72 -10.31 -9.31
C LYS A 28 -18.89 -9.52 -8.32
N HIS A 29 -17.94 -8.74 -8.85
CA HIS A 29 -16.93 -8.08 -8.06
C HIS A 29 -17.37 -6.67 -7.66
N THR A 30 -17.17 -6.33 -6.38
CA THR A 30 -17.35 -4.99 -5.82
C THR A 30 -16.01 -4.48 -5.32
N LEU A 31 -15.55 -3.37 -5.86
CA LEU A 31 -14.30 -2.70 -5.48
C LEU A 31 -14.61 -1.48 -4.60
N VAL A 32 -14.05 -1.45 -3.40
CA VAL A 32 -14.25 -0.39 -2.42
C VAL A 32 -12.90 0.28 -2.13
N HIS A 33 -12.85 1.61 -2.28
CA HIS A 33 -11.68 2.41 -1.91
C HIS A 33 -11.98 3.22 -0.65
N THR A 34 -11.18 3.05 0.41
CA THR A 34 -11.41 3.71 1.70
C THR A 34 -11.10 5.21 1.69
N GLY A 35 -10.26 5.67 0.76
CA GLY A 35 -9.84 7.08 0.71
C GLY A 35 -8.77 7.43 1.72
N GLN A 36 -8.04 6.46 2.25
CA GLN A 36 -6.99 6.66 3.25
C GLN A 36 -5.89 7.63 2.79
N ASN A 37 -5.60 7.69 1.50
CA ASN A 37 -4.72 8.71 0.91
C ASN A 37 -5.55 9.90 0.45
N TYR A 38 -5.29 11.08 1.02
CA TYR A 38 -6.05 12.32 0.86
C TYR A 38 -6.02 12.94 -0.55
N ASP A 39 -5.15 12.49 -1.44
CA ASP A 39 -5.00 13.05 -2.77
C ASP A 39 -5.64 12.13 -3.81
N ASN A 40 -6.90 12.45 -4.17
CA ASN A 40 -7.65 11.69 -5.17
C ASN A 40 -6.95 11.71 -6.54
N SER A 41 -6.30 12.82 -6.91
CA SER A 41 -5.63 12.96 -8.20
C SER A 41 -4.46 11.97 -8.35
N LEU A 42 -3.74 11.72 -7.26
CA LEU A 42 -2.65 10.73 -7.26
C LEU A 42 -3.14 9.28 -7.37
N ASN A 43 -4.35 9.00 -6.89
CA ASN A 43 -4.93 7.65 -7.00
C ASN A 43 -5.49 7.40 -8.40
N GLU A 44 -6.15 8.39 -9.02
CA GLU A 44 -6.74 8.30 -10.36
C GLU A 44 -5.72 7.94 -11.43
N ILE A 45 -4.49 8.48 -11.33
CA ILE A 45 -3.40 8.15 -12.24
C ILE A 45 -3.14 6.64 -12.27
N PHE A 46 -3.11 5.98 -11.09
CA PHE A 46 -2.86 4.54 -11.03
C PHE A 46 -4.00 3.71 -11.62
N PHE A 47 -5.26 4.10 -11.40
CA PHE A 47 -6.38 3.42 -12.05
C PHE A 47 -6.30 3.54 -13.56
N LYS A 48 -5.98 4.72 -14.09
CA LYS A 48 -5.83 4.96 -15.52
C LYS A 48 -4.64 4.20 -16.11
N ASP A 49 -3.45 4.32 -15.52
CA ASP A 49 -2.21 3.74 -16.04
C ASP A 49 -2.22 2.21 -16.01
N LEU A 50 -2.87 1.63 -15.00
CA LEU A 50 -3.06 0.19 -14.86
C LEU A 50 -4.33 -0.31 -15.57
N GLU A 51 -5.06 0.57 -16.26
CA GLU A 51 -6.28 0.21 -17.01
C GLU A 51 -7.32 -0.48 -16.12
N LEU A 52 -7.53 0.04 -14.94
CA LEU A 52 -8.51 -0.42 -13.97
C LEU A 52 -9.79 0.42 -14.09
N ARG A 53 -10.94 -0.21 -13.85
CA ARG A 53 -12.18 0.53 -13.63
C ARG A 53 -12.12 1.29 -12.31
N GLN A 54 -12.93 2.32 -12.20
CA GLN A 54 -13.10 3.05 -10.95
C GLN A 54 -13.73 2.16 -9.86
N PRO A 55 -13.45 2.42 -8.58
CA PRO A 55 -14.15 1.76 -7.48
C PRO A 55 -15.66 1.95 -7.55
N ASP A 56 -16.42 0.92 -7.17
CA ASP A 56 -17.89 1.02 -7.04
C ASP A 56 -18.30 1.92 -5.88
N PHE A 57 -17.46 1.97 -4.85
CA PHE A 57 -17.64 2.80 -3.66
C PHE A 57 -16.32 3.46 -3.27
N TYR A 58 -16.44 4.75 -2.98
CA TYR A 58 -15.35 5.55 -2.43
C TYR A 58 -15.79 6.10 -1.07
N LEU A 59 -15.15 5.67 0.03
CA LEU A 59 -15.58 6.04 1.38
C LEU A 59 -15.19 7.46 1.76
N GLY A 60 -14.09 7.97 1.20
CA GLY A 60 -13.60 9.33 1.46
C GLY A 60 -13.30 9.62 2.94
N VAL A 61 -12.90 8.59 3.69
CA VAL A 61 -12.75 8.68 5.14
C VAL A 61 -11.54 9.52 5.51
N LYS A 62 -11.79 10.55 6.32
CA LYS A 62 -10.77 11.40 6.94
C LYS A 62 -10.95 11.36 8.46
N GLY A 63 -9.86 11.34 9.19
CA GLY A 63 -9.84 11.42 10.65
C GLY A 63 -8.59 12.12 11.13
N ASP A 64 -8.71 12.91 12.18
CA ASP A 64 -7.58 13.62 12.79
C ASP A 64 -6.76 12.68 13.69
N THR A 65 -7.36 11.59 14.15
CA THR A 65 -6.71 10.55 14.93
C THR A 65 -6.85 9.18 14.26
N PHE A 66 -5.96 8.24 14.62
CA PHE A 66 -6.05 6.85 14.19
C PHE A 66 -7.42 6.25 14.53
N ALA A 67 -7.89 6.43 15.77
CA ALA A 67 -9.15 5.86 16.24
C ALA A 67 -10.35 6.40 15.45
N GLU A 68 -10.38 7.69 15.17
CA GLU A 68 -11.42 8.33 14.37
C GLU A 68 -11.43 7.79 12.94
N GLN A 69 -10.25 7.70 12.32
CA GLN A 69 -10.14 7.18 10.96
C GLN A 69 -10.61 5.73 10.88
N ILE A 70 -10.14 4.85 11.78
CA ILE A 70 -10.56 3.45 11.81
C ILE A 70 -12.05 3.32 12.09
N GLY A 71 -12.57 4.05 13.08
CA GLY A 71 -13.99 4.03 13.39
C GLY A 71 -14.86 4.37 12.18
N LYS A 72 -14.51 5.42 11.43
CA LYS A 72 -15.23 5.80 10.22
C LYS A 72 -15.11 4.75 9.12
N ILE A 73 -13.90 4.17 8.90
CA ILE A 73 -13.69 3.09 7.92
C ILE A 73 -14.60 1.90 8.25
N LEU A 74 -14.64 1.46 9.50
CA LEU A 74 -15.44 0.31 9.93
C LEU A 74 -16.92 0.57 9.74
N ILE A 75 -17.43 1.74 10.17
CA ILE A 75 -18.85 2.12 10.04
C ILE A 75 -19.29 2.16 8.57
N GLU A 76 -18.53 2.83 7.71
CA GLU A 76 -18.89 2.95 6.30
C GLU A 76 -18.77 1.63 5.55
N ALA A 77 -17.71 0.85 5.85
CA ALA A 77 -17.55 -0.48 5.28
C ALA A 77 -18.71 -1.42 5.67
N GLU A 78 -19.14 -1.42 6.93
CA GLU A 78 -20.28 -2.23 7.40
C GLU A 78 -21.56 -1.93 6.63
N LYS A 79 -21.86 -0.64 6.38
CA LYS A 79 -23.03 -0.24 5.57
C LYS A 79 -23.00 -0.85 4.17
N ILE A 80 -21.82 -0.82 3.53
CA ILE A 80 -21.65 -1.38 2.18
C ILE A 80 -21.73 -2.91 2.22
N ILE A 81 -21.08 -3.56 3.19
CA ILE A 81 -21.14 -5.01 3.38
C ILE A 81 -22.60 -5.47 3.52
N ASN A 82 -23.38 -4.81 4.37
CA ASN A 82 -24.79 -5.13 4.59
C ASN A 82 -25.65 -4.91 3.33
N LYS A 83 -25.31 -3.90 2.52
CA LYS A 83 -26.00 -3.62 1.24
C LYS A 83 -25.67 -4.67 0.16
N ILE A 84 -24.39 -5.02 0.01
CA ILE A 84 -23.90 -5.90 -1.07
C ILE A 84 -24.04 -7.37 -0.69
N LYS A 85 -23.81 -7.71 0.58
CA LYS A 85 -23.78 -9.07 1.11
C LYS A 85 -22.82 -9.95 0.29
N PRO A 86 -21.51 -9.66 0.34
CA PRO A 86 -20.52 -10.43 -0.41
C PRO A 86 -20.36 -11.82 0.20
N ASP A 87 -20.10 -12.82 -0.63
CA ASP A 87 -19.77 -14.19 -0.20
C ASP A 87 -18.34 -14.26 0.32
N LYS A 88 -17.44 -13.46 -0.27
CA LYS A 88 -16.00 -13.45 0.00
C LYS A 88 -15.47 -12.02 0.02
N MET A 89 -14.41 -11.82 0.81
CA MET A 89 -13.67 -10.55 0.86
C MET A 89 -12.20 -10.80 0.59
N LEU A 90 -11.58 -9.95 -0.25
CA LEU A 90 -10.15 -9.91 -0.49
C LEU A 90 -9.55 -8.66 0.16
N ILE A 91 -8.48 -8.86 0.92
CA ILE A 91 -7.69 -7.80 1.56
C ILE A 91 -6.23 -8.03 1.22
N LEU A 92 -5.45 -6.96 1.06
CA LEU A 92 -4.02 -7.02 0.86
C LEU A 92 -3.29 -6.16 1.89
N GLY A 93 -2.28 -6.75 2.54
CA GLY A 93 -1.34 -6.03 3.39
C GLY A 93 -1.91 -5.62 4.75
N ASP A 94 -1.35 -4.56 5.29
CA ASP A 94 -1.47 -4.15 6.68
C ASP A 94 -1.96 -2.71 6.88
N THR A 95 -2.57 -2.15 5.84
CA THR A 95 -3.13 -0.80 5.90
C THR A 95 -4.37 -0.74 6.80
N ASN A 96 -4.77 0.46 7.19
CA ASN A 96 -5.98 0.67 7.98
C ASN A 96 -7.24 0.10 7.30
N SER A 97 -7.25 0.05 5.96
CA SER A 97 -8.35 -0.55 5.19
C SER A 97 -8.52 -2.04 5.50
N GLY A 98 -7.45 -2.75 5.79
CA GLY A 98 -7.46 -4.17 6.13
C GLY A 98 -8.18 -4.50 7.44
N LEU A 99 -8.27 -3.55 8.37
CA LEU A 99 -8.99 -3.74 9.64
C LEU A 99 -10.49 -3.98 9.48
N VAL A 100 -11.04 -3.74 8.30
CA VAL A 100 -12.42 -4.16 7.94
C VAL A 100 -12.60 -5.67 8.06
N SER A 101 -11.51 -6.44 8.05
CA SER A 101 -11.52 -7.89 8.36
C SER A 101 -12.27 -8.21 9.64
N ILE A 102 -12.19 -7.37 10.67
CA ILE A 102 -12.87 -7.58 11.96
C ILE A 102 -14.39 -7.63 11.76
N ILE A 103 -14.93 -6.64 11.04
CA ILE A 103 -16.39 -6.56 10.79
C ILE A 103 -16.83 -7.67 9.84
N ALA A 104 -16.09 -7.87 8.74
CA ALA A 104 -16.41 -8.92 7.77
C ALA A 104 -16.43 -10.32 8.41
N ARG A 105 -15.47 -10.60 9.30
CA ARG A 105 -15.42 -11.87 10.05
C ARG A 105 -16.61 -12.04 10.96
N ARG A 106 -17.01 -11.01 11.69
CA ARG A 106 -18.18 -11.04 12.58
C ARG A 106 -19.50 -11.23 11.82
N LEU A 107 -19.57 -10.74 10.58
CA LEU A 107 -20.70 -10.93 9.68
C LEU A 107 -20.67 -12.25 8.92
N GLY A 108 -19.72 -13.16 9.23
CA GLY A 108 -19.63 -14.50 8.63
C GLY A 108 -19.07 -14.54 7.22
N ILE A 109 -18.45 -13.46 6.74
CA ILE A 109 -17.85 -13.38 5.41
C ILE A 109 -16.47 -14.05 5.45
N SER A 110 -16.20 -14.95 4.49
CA SER A 110 -14.88 -15.55 4.35
C SER A 110 -13.88 -14.57 3.79
N ILE A 111 -12.76 -14.35 4.50
CA ILE A 111 -11.75 -13.37 4.19
C ILE A 111 -10.50 -14.06 3.67
N PHE A 112 -9.98 -13.56 2.55
CA PHE A 112 -8.71 -13.93 1.94
C PHE A 112 -7.74 -12.77 2.14
N HIS A 113 -6.68 -13.00 2.89
CA HIS A 113 -5.67 -11.99 3.20
C HIS A 113 -4.38 -12.27 2.43
N MET A 114 -4.06 -11.44 1.46
CA MET A 114 -2.79 -11.45 0.73
C MET A 114 -1.73 -10.65 1.49
N GLU A 115 -0.46 -11.04 1.34
CA GLU A 115 0.68 -10.49 2.11
C GLU A 115 0.65 -10.88 3.59
N ALA A 116 -0.07 -11.94 3.92
CA ALA A 116 -0.19 -12.45 5.28
C ALA A 116 1.14 -12.95 5.86
N GLY A 117 1.28 -12.87 7.18
CA GLY A 117 2.42 -13.43 7.90
C GLY A 117 3.71 -12.63 7.80
N ASN A 118 3.71 -11.45 7.19
CA ASN A 118 4.86 -10.54 7.26
C ASN A 118 5.02 -10.05 8.70
N ARG A 119 6.29 -10.04 9.20
CA ARG A 119 6.62 -9.53 10.54
C ARG A 119 7.93 -8.74 10.48
N CYS A 120 7.96 -7.62 11.20
CA CYS A 120 9.19 -6.88 11.46
C CYS A 120 9.66 -7.07 12.91
N PHE A 121 8.83 -7.66 13.76
CA PHE A 121 9.12 -7.89 15.20
C PHE A 121 9.47 -6.61 15.96
N ASP A 122 8.87 -5.50 15.55
CA ASP A 122 9.05 -4.18 16.14
C ASP A 122 7.70 -3.50 16.33
N ASP A 123 7.17 -3.51 17.53
CA ASP A 123 5.86 -2.97 17.88
C ASP A 123 5.81 -1.43 17.81
N ARG A 124 6.94 -0.76 17.56
CA ARG A 124 6.97 0.68 17.24
C ARG A 124 6.44 0.98 15.84
N VAL A 125 6.33 -0.04 14.99
CA VAL A 125 5.77 0.07 13.65
C VAL A 125 4.26 -0.18 13.72
N PRO A 126 3.41 0.85 13.48
CA PRO A 126 1.95 0.70 13.61
C PRO A 126 1.36 -0.43 12.77
N GLU A 127 1.93 -0.67 11.59
CA GLU A 127 1.53 -1.73 10.68
C GLU A 127 1.76 -3.14 11.27
N GLU A 128 2.70 -3.30 12.23
CA GLU A 128 2.92 -4.58 12.88
C GLU A 128 1.70 -5.03 13.69
N VAL A 129 1.02 -4.08 14.32
CA VAL A 129 -0.25 -4.34 15.03
C VAL A 129 -1.36 -4.70 14.05
N ASN A 130 -1.51 -3.89 12.99
CA ASN A 130 -2.55 -4.10 11.99
C ASN A 130 -2.45 -5.49 11.36
N ARG A 131 -1.23 -5.91 10.91
CA ARG A 131 -1.06 -7.18 10.20
C ARG A 131 -1.38 -8.39 11.08
N LYS A 132 -1.03 -8.34 12.37
CA LYS A 132 -1.41 -9.39 13.33
C LYS A 132 -2.94 -9.49 13.46
N ILE A 133 -3.63 -8.37 13.62
CA ILE A 133 -5.10 -8.34 13.72
C ILE A 133 -5.74 -8.88 12.45
N ILE A 134 -5.29 -8.44 11.28
CA ILE A 134 -5.84 -8.84 9.98
C ILE A 134 -5.61 -10.33 9.74
N ASP A 135 -4.39 -10.83 10.00
CA ASP A 135 -4.07 -12.24 9.86
C ASP A 135 -5.01 -13.13 10.70
N HIS A 136 -5.17 -12.81 12.00
CA HIS A 136 -6.00 -13.60 12.90
C HIS A 136 -7.51 -13.43 12.64
N SER A 137 -7.92 -12.33 12.02
CA SER A 137 -9.32 -12.11 11.60
C SER A 137 -9.65 -12.80 10.27
N SER A 138 -8.66 -13.23 9.49
CA SER A 138 -8.86 -13.78 8.15
C SER A 138 -9.05 -15.30 8.15
N ASN A 139 -9.79 -15.84 7.17
CA ASN A 139 -10.02 -17.28 7.03
C ASN A 139 -8.89 -17.97 6.26
N PHE A 140 -8.44 -17.34 5.16
CA PHE A 140 -7.41 -17.85 4.27
C PHE A 140 -6.29 -16.86 4.17
N LEU A 141 -5.08 -17.32 4.41
CA LEU A 141 -3.88 -16.53 4.50
C LEU A 141 -2.97 -16.85 3.33
N LEU A 142 -2.61 -15.82 2.57
CA LEU A 142 -1.88 -15.93 1.32
C LEU A 142 -0.51 -15.22 1.45
N PRO A 143 0.43 -15.83 2.22
CA PRO A 143 1.77 -15.28 2.39
C PRO A 143 2.55 -15.30 1.08
N TYR A 144 3.49 -14.35 0.94
CA TYR A 144 4.35 -14.27 -0.23
C TYR A 144 5.54 -15.23 -0.16
N THR A 145 5.97 -15.56 1.03
CA THR A 145 7.19 -16.36 1.26
C THR A 145 6.97 -17.49 2.25
N GLN A 146 7.88 -18.44 2.23
CA GLN A 146 7.90 -19.52 3.22
C GLN A 146 8.17 -18.99 4.64
N ASN A 147 8.98 -17.92 4.76
CA ASN A 147 9.22 -17.28 6.07
C ASN A 147 7.93 -16.68 6.64
N SER A 148 7.14 -16.00 5.83
CA SER A 148 5.84 -15.46 6.25
C SER A 148 4.87 -16.58 6.66
N LYS A 149 4.84 -17.71 5.93
CA LYS A 149 4.09 -18.89 6.33
C LYS A 149 4.55 -19.40 7.70
N ASN A 150 5.86 -19.49 7.93
CA ASN A 150 6.42 -19.98 9.19
C ASN A 150 6.05 -19.06 10.37
N ASN A 151 5.96 -17.75 10.17
CA ASN A 151 5.49 -16.82 11.19
C ASN A 151 4.05 -17.12 11.59
N LEU A 152 3.14 -17.33 10.62
CA LEU A 152 1.75 -17.70 10.88
C LEU A 152 1.62 -19.02 11.65
N LEU A 153 2.41 -20.02 11.27
CA LEU A 153 2.42 -21.31 11.98
C LEU A 153 2.88 -21.16 13.45
N ARG A 154 3.90 -20.33 13.70
CA ARG A 154 4.37 -20.04 15.07
C ARG A 154 3.32 -19.30 15.91
N GLU A 155 2.45 -18.54 15.27
CA GLU A 155 1.34 -17.82 15.90
C GLU A 155 0.08 -18.68 16.03
N GLY A 156 0.16 -19.99 15.74
CA GLY A 156 -0.92 -20.94 15.93
C GLY A 156 -1.96 -20.99 14.81
N VAL A 157 -1.66 -20.41 13.65
CA VAL A 157 -2.56 -20.52 12.48
C VAL A 157 -2.49 -21.93 11.90
N GLU A 158 -3.64 -22.54 11.66
CA GLU A 158 -3.76 -23.89 11.08
C GLU A 158 -3.19 -23.92 9.65
N ILE A 159 -2.40 -24.96 9.35
CA ILE A 159 -1.68 -25.09 8.08
C ILE A 159 -2.61 -25.16 6.86
N ASN A 160 -3.81 -25.71 7.00
CA ASN A 160 -4.82 -25.82 5.94
C ASN A 160 -5.46 -24.48 5.55
N ARG A 161 -5.18 -23.42 6.30
CA ARG A 161 -5.62 -22.05 6.01
C ARG A 161 -4.52 -21.20 5.33
N ILE A 162 -3.31 -21.74 5.14
CA ILE A 162 -2.15 -21.00 4.66
C ILE A 162 -1.71 -21.50 3.29
N TYR A 163 -1.73 -20.61 2.30
CA TYR A 163 -1.37 -20.89 0.90
C TYR A 163 -0.32 -19.89 0.43
N VAL A 164 0.93 -20.34 0.25
CA VAL A 164 2.02 -19.48 -0.26
C VAL A 164 1.78 -19.18 -1.74
N THR A 165 1.55 -17.91 -2.06
CA THR A 165 1.16 -17.48 -3.43
C THR A 165 2.27 -16.75 -4.17
N GLY A 166 3.32 -16.29 -3.48
CA GLY A 166 4.28 -15.35 -4.05
C GLY A 166 3.77 -13.91 -4.07
N ASN A 167 4.65 -12.98 -4.42
CA ASN A 167 4.32 -11.55 -4.47
C ASN A 167 3.77 -11.18 -5.87
N PRO A 168 2.53 -10.69 -5.97
CA PRO A 168 1.91 -10.34 -7.24
C PRO A 168 2.62 -9.21 -8.00
N ILE A 169 3.46 -8.43 -7.32
CA ILE A 169 4.19 -7.32 -7.96
C ILE A 169 5.08 -7.79 -9.13
N TYR A 170 5.61 -9.01 -9.07
CA TYR A 170 6.42 -9.56 -10.15
C TYR A 170 5.59 -9.74 -11.43
N GLU A 171 4.38 -10.31 -11.31
CA GLU A 171 3.44 -10.48 -12.43
C GLU A 171 3.03 -9.11 -13.00
N VAL A 172 2.76 -8.13 -12.12
CA VAL A 172 2.41 -6.76 -12.51
C VAL A 172 3.54 -6.11 -13.31
N ILE A 173 4.78 -6.13 -12.80
CA ILE A 173 5.94 -5.55 -13.50
C ILE A 173 6.15 -6.21 -14.86
N ASN A 174 6.03 -7.53 -14.96
CA ASN A 174 6.20 -8.24 -16.23
C ASN A 174 5.09 -7.88 -17.23
N THR A 175 3.85 -7.77 -16.77
CA THR A 175 2.71 -7.41 -17.63
C THR A 175 2.89 -6.00 -18.22
N TYR A 176 3.38 -5.04 -17.44
CA TYR A 176 3.56 -3.66 -17.88
C TYR A 176 4.98 -3.34 -18.37
N LYS A 177 5.84 -4.37 -18.55
CA LYS A 177 7.26 -4.21 -18.92
C LYS A 177 7.46 -3.34 -20.19
N GLU A 178 6.63 -3.55 -21.20
CA GLU A 178 6.75 -2.77 -22.45
C GLU A 178 6.30 -1.31 -22.27
N LYS A 179 5.30 -1.04 -21.43
CA LYS A 179 4.93 0.33 -21.06
C LYS A 179 6.06 1.02 -20.29
N ILE A 180 6.68 0.31 -19.34
CA ILE A 180 7.82 0.83 -18.56
C ILE A 180 8.98 1.19 -19.48
N LYS A 181 9.32 0.33 -20.46
CA LYS A 181 10.40 0.60 -21.41
C LYS A 181 10.12 1.81 -22.32
N LYS A 182 8.85 2.05 -22.65
CA LYS A 182 8.42 3.19 -23.48
C LYS A 182 8.22 4.47 -22.67
N SER A 183 8.48 4.45 -21.38
CA SER A 183 8.34 5.65 -20.53
C SER A 183 9.37 6.72 -20.90
N VAL A 184 8.88 7.92 -21.12
CA VAL A 184 9.69 9.10 -21.44
C VAL A 184 10.14 9.88 -20.20
N ILE A 185 9.96 9.33 -19.01
CA ILE A 185 10.25 10.01 -17.74
C ILE A 185 11.71 10.46 -17.63
N LEU A 186 12.66 9.66 -18.11
CA LEU A 186 14.07 10.01 -18.07
C LEU A 186 14.38 11.23 -18.96
N GLU A 187 13.74 11.29 -20.14
CA GLU A 187 13.85 12.41 -21.06
C GLU A 187 13.21 13.66 -20.46
N SER A 188 12.01 13.55 -19.90
CA SER A 188 11.30 14.67 -19.26
C SER A 188 12.04 15.27 -18.06
N LEU A 189 12.84 14.47 -17.37
CA LEU A 189 13.70 14.89 -16.27
C LEU A 189 15.13 15.23 -16.72
N ASN A 190 15.41 15.19 -18.04
CA ASN A 190 16.74 15.43 -18.62
C ASN A 190 17.86 14.61 -17.94
N ILE A 191 17.60 13.34 -17.63
CA ILE A 191 18.55 12.43 -16.99
C ILE A 191 18.84 11.21 -17.86
N LYS A 192 20.06 10.66 -17.73
CA LYS A 192 20.48 9.47 -18.48
C LYS A 192 20.30 8.18 -17.66
N PRO A 193 19.92 7.05 -18.29
CA PRO A 193 19.85 5.77 -17.60
C PRO A 193 21.16 5.47 -16.84
N ARG A 194 21.02 4.98 -15.59
CA ARG A 194 22.15 4.61 -14.71
C ARG A 194 23.10 5.76 -14.33
N LYS A 195 22.71 7.01 -14.57
CA LYS A 195 23.49 8.21 -14.24
C LYS A 195 22.74 9.12 -13.26
N TYR A 196 21.99 8.55 -12.34
CA TYR A 196 21.27 9.25 -11.29
C TYR A 196 21.08 8.35 -10.08
N PHE A 197 20.80 8.96 -8.94
CA PHE A 197 20.34 8.26 -7.74
C PHE A 197 18.83 8.46 -7.61
N LEU A 198 18.09 7.38 -7.38
CA LEU A 198 16.67 7.46 -7.06
C LEU A 198 16.49 7.25 -5.55
N VAL A 199 15.88 8.22 -4.90
CA VAL A 199 15.67 8.23 -3.44
C VAL A 199 14.19 8.30 -3.12
N THR A 200 13.75 7.50 -2.16
CA THR A 200 12.45 7.63 -1.51
C THR A 200 12.63 7.58 0.00
N MET A 201 11.98 8.49 0.71
CA MET A 201 12.03 8.57 2.17
C MET A 201 10.71 9.13 2.72
N HIS A 202 10.06 8.38 3.60
CA HIS A 202 8.76 8.77 4.16
C HIS A 202 8.49 8.19 5.56
N ARG A 203 9.41 7.37 6.08
CA ARG A 203 9.22 6.77 7.39
C ARG A 203 9.27 7.83 8.49
N GLU A 204 8.33 7.72 9.43
CA GLU A 204 8.10 8.64 10.51
C GLU A 204 9.37 8.88 11.35
N GLU A 205 10.03 7.81 11.75
CA GLU A 205 11.25 7.85 12.53
C GLU A 205 12.40 8.62 11.85
N ASN A 206 12.36 8.76 10.53
CA ASN A 206 13.40 9.46 9.76
C ASN A 206 13.03 10.90 9.43
N VAL A 207 11.75 11.15 9.09
CA VAL A 207 11.34 12.46 8.58
C VAL A 207 10.74 13.39 9.63
N ASP A 208 10.25 12.84 10.76
CA ASP A 208 9.64 13.63 11.81
C ASP A 208 10.64 14.25 12.79
N GLN A 209 11.90 13.80 12.74
CA GLN A 209 13.00 14.34 13.53
C GLN A 209 13.87 15.25 12.65
N GLU A 210 13.91 16.54 12.99
CA GLU A 210 14.63 17.56 12.22
C GLU A 210 16.09 17.19 11.99
N ILE A 211 16.80 16.75 13.04
CA ILE A 211 18.22 16.36 12.96
C ILE A 211 18.43 15.19 11.99
N ARG A 212 17.57 14.17 12.04
CA ARG A 212 17.69 13.02 11.14
C ARG A 212 17.42 13.41 9.70
N LEU A 213 16.35 14.14 9.45
CA LEU A 213 16.00 14.59 8.11
C LEU A 213 17.11 15.49 7.53
N SER A 214 17.63 16.44 8.33
CA SER A 214 18.75 17.29 7.94
C SER A 214 19.99 16.49 7.58
N ASN A 215 20.35 15.49 8.39
CA ASN A 215 21.51 14.64 8.12
C ASN A 215 21.34 13.79 6.85
N ILE A 216 20.12 13.30 6.58
CA ILE A 216 19.84 12.58 5.32
C ILE A 216 20.00 13.52 4.13
N LEU A 217 19.47 14.74 4.18
CA LEU A 217 19.62 15.71 3.09
C LEU A 217 21.08 16.07 2.85
N LYS A 218 21.87 16.32 3.91
CA LYS A 218 23.31 16.55 3.80
C LYS A 218 24.05 15.36 3.17
N ALA A 219 23.68 14.13 3.52
CA ALA A 219 24.27 12.94 2.92
C ALA A 219 23.95 12.84 1.42
N LEU A 220 22.75 13.24 1.00
CA LEU A 220 22.39 13.30 -0.42
C LEU A 220 23.23 14.36 -1.17
N ASP A 221 23.40 15.54 -0.60
CA ASP A 221 24.26 16.59 -1.19
C ASP A 221 25.72 16.12 -1.35
N LEU A 222 26.24 15.41 -0.34
CA LEU A 222 27.59 14.82 -0.42
C LEU A 222 27.70 13.75 -1.51
N LEU A 223 26.68 12.91 -1.67
CA LEU A 223 26.61 11.92 -2.75
C LEU A 223 26.60 12.58 -4.13
N GLN A 224 25.79 13.61 -4.32
CA GLN A 224 25.75 14.36 -5.57
C GLN A 224 27.12 14.97 -5.90
N LYS A 225 27.74 15.66 -4.93
CA LYS A 225 29.08 16.27 -5.09
C LYS A 225 30.14 15.21 -5.42
N LYS A 226 30.11 14.05 -4.75
CA LYS A 226 31.10 12.98 -4.93
C LYS A 226 31.02 12.30 -6.30
N TYR A 227 29.79 12.01 -6.76
CA TYR A 227 29.59 11.21 -7.97
C TYR A 227 29.22 12.03 -9.19
N ASN A 228 28.95 13.32 -9.02
CA ASN A 228 28.48 14.22 -10.07
C ASN A 228 27.27 13.65 -10.84
N HIS A 229 26.31 13.08 -10.10
CA HIS A 229 25.09 12.52 -10.61
C HIS A 229 23.89 13.18 -9.95
N PRO A 230 22.80 13.51 -10.71
CA PRO A 230 21.59 14.08 -10.13
C PRO A 230 20.94 13.09 -9.17
N ILE A 231 20.30 13.62 -8.15
CA ILE A 231 19.48 12.88 -7.19
C ILE A 231 18.02 13.18 -7.44
N ILE A 232 17.27 12.16 -7.82
CA ILE A 232 15.84 12.25 -8.02
C ILE A 232 15.15 11.73 -6.76
N CYS A 233 14.47 12.63 -6.05
CA CYS A 233 13.75 12.27 -4.83
C CYS A 233 12.25 12.22 -5.09
N SER A 234 11.65 11.04 -4.94
CA SER A 234 10.19 10.91 -4.92
C SER A 234 9.67 11.35 -3.55
N LEU A 235 9.28 12.63 -3.45
CA LEU A 235 8.86 13.22 -2.18
C LEU A 235 7.44 12.78 -1.80
N HIS A 236 7.33 12.09 -0.67
CA HIS A 236 6.05 11.82 -0.05
C HIS A 236 5.48 13.12 0.57
N PRO A 237 4.14 13.35 0.59
CA PRO A 237 3.53 14.54 1.19
C PRO A 237 4.00 14.84 2.62
N ARG A 238 4.15 13.80 3.47
CA ARG A 238 4.70 13.93 4.82
C ARG A 238 6.10 14.53 4.82
N THR A 239 7.00 14.00 4.01
CA THR A 239 8.38 14.49 3.90
C THR A 239 8.42 15.94 3.46
N LYS A 240 7.61 16.30 2.43
CA LYS A 240 7.46 17.67 1.94
C LYS A 240 6.99 18.62 3.04
N SER A 241 5.95 18.24 3.79
CA SER A 241 5.42 19.02 4.92
C SER A 241 6.45 19.22 6.02
N LYS A 242 7.23 18.15 6.38
CA LYS A 242 8.28 18.26 7.41
C LYS A 242 9.45 19.11 6.96
N MET A 243 9.88 19.01 5.71
CA MET A 243 10.91 19.92 5.16
C MET A 243 10.47 21.38 5.27
N GLN A 244 9.21 21.68 4.92
CA GLN A 244 8.66 23.03 5.07
C GLN A 244 8.63 23.50 6.53
N LYS A 245 8.15 22.63 7.44
CA LYS A 245 8.07 22.91 8.87
C LYS A 245 9.44 23.22 9.49
N PHE A 246 10.47 22.45 9.11
CA PHE A 246 11.84 22.59 9.62
C PHE A 246 12.68 23.59 8.82
N LYS A 247 12.10 24.24 7.80
CA LYS A 247 12.79 25.18 6.90
C LYS A 247 14.04 24.57 6.24
N LEU A 248 13.98 23.25 5.98
CA LEU A 248 15.05 22.53 5.31
C LEU A 248 14.89 22.66 3.79
N HIS A 249 15.98 23.00 3.13
CA HIS A 249 16.04 23.13 1.66
C HIS A 249 17.11 22.19 1.11
N ILE A 250 16.90 21.71 -0.11
CA ILE A 250 17.94 21.06 -0.90
C ILE A 250 18.69 22.20 -1.58
N GLU A 251 20.02 22.26 -1.41
CA GLU A 251 20.86 23.37 -1.90
C GLU A 251 20.83 23.51 -3.42
N ASN A 252 20.67 22.41 -4.15
CA ASN A 252 20.57 22.40 -5.61
C ASN A 252 19.16 21.96 -6.04
N LYS A 253 18.33 22.96 -6.43
CA LYS A 253 17.10 22.71 -7.18
C LYS A 253 17.42 22.88 -8.66
N GLU A 254 17.70 21.81 -9.36
CA GLU A 254 17.52 21.70 -10.80
C GLU A 254 16.36 20.79 -11.12
#